data_4847c159ca3b182afeb682cd6deae31c
#
_entry.id   4847c159ca3b182afeb682cd6deae31c
#
_cell.length_a   1.000
_cell.length_b   1.000
_cell.length_c   1.000
_cell.angle_alpha   90.00
_cell.angle_beta   90.00
_cell.angle_gamma   90.00
#
_symmetry.space_group_name_H-M   'P 1'
#
loop_
_entity.id
_entity.type
_entity.pdbx_description
1 polymer ?
#
loop_
_entity_poly.entity_id
_entity_poly.type
_entity_poly.pdbx_seq_one_letter_code
_entity_poly.pdbx_strand_id
1 'polypeptide(L)'
;MYIHTTNTNQINMKNLFYLVVIFFISCGPQQNKNQEELPGRLGNENLALKNDKRLNPQLLSALSEFGLDSIAPPPPVSVLSSVEDRLQFIAAAEPLYRGLFASIYQSIDLPNNVINETRIIKDEDGNEIKLYISRPKNISGKLPSVLHIHGGGMAILTANDPNYIHWRQSLAAKNLIVVGVEFRNIGGVLGNNPFPAGLNDCINALKWIHQNKEELGISKIIVSGESGGGNLTIATALK
;
A
#
# COMPACT_ATOMS: atom_id res chain seq x y z
N MET A 1 -31.40 18.00 29.34
CA MET A 1 -29.92 18.02 29.34
C MET A 1 -29.44 16.58 29.17
N TYR A 2 -29.33 16.12 27.95
CA TYR A 2 -28.89 14.74 27.64
C TYR A 2 -27.43 14.81 27.19
N ILE A 3 -26.56 14.18 27.99
CA ILE A 3 -25.15 14.04 27.68
C ILE A 3 -25.02 12.80 26.79
N HIS A 4 -24.67 13.03 25.51
CA HIS A 4 -24.25 11.97 24.63
C HIS A 4 -22.80 11.59 25.00
N THR A 5 -22.64 10.44 25.62
CA THR A 5 -21.34 9.80 25.76
C THR A 5 -20.99 9.15 24.41
N THR A 6 -20.07 9.75 23.72
CA THR A 6 -19.42 9.13 22.54
C THR A 6 -18.57 7.98 23.04
N ASN A 7 -19.00 6.78 22.70
CA ASN A 7 -18.25 5.54 22.92
C ASN A 7 -17.10 5.51 21.90
N THR A 8 -15.94 6.01 22.29
CA THR A 8 -14.70 5.81 21.53
C THR A 8 -14.31 4.36 21.69
N ASN A 9 -14.59 3.56 20.64
CA ASN A 9 -14.04 2.21 20.52
C ASN A 9 -12.52 2.33 20.52
N GLN A 10 -11.90 2.16 21.68
CA GLN A 10 -10.46 1.96 21.77
C GLN A 10 -10.13 0.66 20.99
N ILE A 11 -9.53 0.81 19.83
CA ILE A 11 -8.96 -0.30 19.06
C ILE A 11 -7.96 -1.00 19.98
N ASN A 12 -8.26 -2.24 20.34
CA ASN A 12 -7.37 -3.02 21.20
C ASN A 12 -6.08 -3.31 20.45
N MET A 13 -5.04 -2.53 20.74
CA MET A 13 -3.72 -2.58 20.08
C MET A 13 -3.07 -3.98 20.09
N LYS A 14 -3.48 -4.87 21.00
CA LYS A 14 -3.02 -6.27 21.00
C LYS A 14 -3.44 -7.03 19.74
N ASN A 15 -4.58 -6.68 19.15
CA ASN A 15 -5.05 -7.32 17.91
C ASN A 15 -4.37 -6.75 16.66
N LEU A 16 -3.85 -5.53 16.72
CA LEU A 16 -3.06 -4.92 15.63
C LEU A 16 -1.76 -5.69 15.38
N PHE A 17 -1.21 -6.31 16.41
CA PHE A 17 0.04 -7.07 16.35
C PHE A 17 -0.01 -8.27 15.39
N TYR A 18 -1.16 -8.89 15.23
CA TYR A 18 -1.33 -10.06 14.33
C TYR A 18 -1.25 -9.71 12.85
N LEU A 19 -1.37 -8.45 12.51
CA LEU A 19 -1.63 -8.00 11.13
C LEU A 19 -0.41 -7.50 10.38
N VAL A 20 0.55 -6.94 11.10
CA VAL A 20 1.79 -6.41 10.48
C VAL A 20 2.63 -7.50 9.82
N VAL A 21 2.39 -8.77 10.21
CA VAL A 21 3.18 -9.94 9.75
C VAL A 21 2.89 -10.36 8.31
N ILE A 22 1.69 -10.08 7.77
CA ILE A 22 1.30 -10.58 6.44
C ILE A 22 2.22 -10.07 5.33
N PHE A 23 2.72 -8.85 5.46
CA PHE A 23 3.56 -8.24 4.42
C PHE A 23 4.97 -8.81 4.29
N PHE A 24 5.47 -9.48 5.34
CA PHE A 24 6.83 -10.02 5.32
C PHE A 24 6.92 -11.50 4.95
N ILE A 25 5.80 -12.23 4.93
CA ILE A 25 5.82 -13.69 4.72
C ILE A 25 5.54 -14.08 3.27
N SER A 26 4.88 -13.24 2.46
CA SER A 26 4.55 -13.57 1.07
C SER A 26 5.73 -13.51 0.09
N CYS A 27 6.88 -12.99 0.51
CA CYS A 27 8.11 -12.90 -0.31
C CYS A 27 9.27 -13.76 0.23
N GLY A 28 9.02 -14.69 1.13
CA GLY A 28 10.07 -15.63 1.57
C GLY A 28 10.34 -16.66 0.47
N PRO A 29 11.60 -16.87 0.04
CA PRO A 29 11.94 -17.96 -0.85
C PRO A 29 11.60 -19.29 -0.17
N GLN A 30 11.03 -20.24 -0.91
CA GLN A 30 10.96 -21.64 -0.49
C GLN A 30 12.36 -22.09 -0.08
N GLN A 31 12.55 -22.42 1.19
CA GLN A 31 13.85 -22.86 1.71
C GLN A 31 14.32 -24.09 0.96
N ASN A 32 15.28 -23.89 0.06
CA ASN A 32 16.15 -24.95 -0.40
C ASN A 32 17.14 -25.23 0.74
N LYS A 33 17.12 -26.43 1.31
CA LYS A 33 17.91 -26.84 2.49
C LYS A 33 19.43 -26.73 2.38
N ASN A 34 19.96 -26.12 1.31
CA ASN A 34 21.39 -25.95 1.05
C ASN A 34 21.83 -24.52 0.74
N GLN A 35 21.01 -23.50 1.06
CA GLN A 35 21.48 -22.12 1.03
C GLN A 35 22.04 -21.76 2.41
N GLU A 36 23.29 -21.29 2.45
CA GLU A 36 23.84 -20.59 3.60
C GLU A 36 22.81 -19.56 4.07
N GLU A 37 22.36 -19.69 5.33
CA GLU A 37 21.44 -18.73 5.93
C GLU A 37 22.10 -17.35 5.90
N LEU A 38 21.60 -16.47 5.06
CA LEU A 38 21.98 -15.06 5.12
C LEU A 38 21.66 -14.57 6.54
N PRO A 39 22.57 -13.83 7.19
CA PRO A 39 22.43 -13.45 8.60
C PRO A 39 21.36 -12.37 8.78
N GLY A 40 20.09 -12.74 8.54
CA GLY A 40 18.95 -11.99 9.01
C GLY A 40 18.96 -11.96 10.53
N ARG A 41 18.61 -10.84 11.15
CA ARG A 41 18.62 -10.67 12.60
C ARG A 41 19.95 -11.08 13.25
N LEU A 42 21.09 -10.94 12.56
CA LEU A 42 22.41 -11.36 13.03
C LEU A 42 22.49 -12.86 13.38
N GLY A 43 21.74 -13.73 12.68
CA GLY A 43 21.70 -15.17 12.98
C GLY A 43 20.88 -15.53 14.23
N ASN A 44 20.15 -14.59 14.81
CA ASN A 44 19.30 -14.82 15.98
C ASN A 44 17.82 -14.62 15.62
N GLU A 45 17.08 -15.69 15.43
CA GLU A 45 15.66 -15.67 15.08
C GLU A 45 14.78 -14.97 16.13
N ASN A 46 15.24 -14.95 17.39
CA ASN A 46 14.52 -14.32 18.50
C ASN A 46 14.91 -12.86 18.73
N LEU A 47 15.73 -12.27 17.86
CA LEU A 47 16.10 -10.87 17.97
C LEU A 47 14.90 -9.98 17.57
N ALA A 48 14.20 -9.47 18.57
CA ALA A 48 13.17 -8.45 18.37
C ALA A 48 13.81 -7.11 18.01
N LEU A 49 13.09 -6.26 17.27
CA LEU A 49 13.59 -4.95 16.82
C LEU A 49 14.01 -4.07 17.99
N LYS A 50 13.27 -4.08 19.10
CA LYS A 50 13.62 -3.36 20.35
C LYS A 50 14.96 -3.76 20.97
N ASN A 51 15.49 -4.93 20.64
CA ASN A 51 16.76 -5.45 21.15
C ASN A 51 17.90 -5.32 20.13
N ASP A 52 17.61 -4.81 18.92
CA ASP A 52 18.63 -4.63 17.87
C ASP A 52 19.38 -3.31 18.08
N LYS A 53 20.64 -3.41 18.50
CA LYS A 53 21.50 -2.24 18.80
C LYS A 53 21.81 -1.38 17.56
N ARG A 54 21.53 -1.86 16.35
CA ARG A 54 21.73 -1.11 15.09
C ARG A 54 20.59 -0.13 14.83
N LEU A 55 19.43 -0.30 15.49
CA LEU A 55 18.26 0.51 15.26
C LEU A 55 18.47 1.92 15.83
N ASN A 56 18.09 2.92 15.05
CA ASN A 56 18.04 4.31 15.50
C ASN A 56 17.02 4.44 16.66
N PRO A 57 17.41 5.03 17.81
CA PRO A 57 16.51 5.15 18.98
C PRO A 57 15.23 5.94 18.71
N GLN A 58 15.26 6.95 17.85
CA GLN A 58 14.06 7.73 17.48
C GLN A 58 13.09 6.87 16.65
N LEU A 59 13.62 6.07 15.74
CA LEU A 59 12.81 5.12 14.95
C LEU A 59 12.22 4.04 15.86
N LEU A 60 13.01 3.52 16.82
CA LEU A 60 12.51 2.55 17.79
C LEU A 60 11.34 3.13 18.59
N SER A 61 11.50 4.35 19.12
CA SER A 61 10.42 5.03 19.87
C SER A 61 9.14 5.13 19.05
N ALA A 62 9.24 5.58 17.80
CA ALA A 62 8.09 5.71 16.91
C ALA A 62 7.43 4.35 16.59
N LEU A 63 8.22 3.30 16.38
CA LEU A 63 7.69 1.96 16.10
C LEU A 63 7.04 1.31 17.33
N SER A 64 7.61 1.56 18.53
CA SER A 64 7.10 1.02 19.79
C SER A 64 5.70 1.53 20.14
N GLU A 65 5.37 2.77 19.76
CA GLU A 65 4.02 3.33 19.94
C GLU A 65 2.94 2.50 19.25
N PHE A 66 3.30 1.82 18.16
CA PHE A 66 2.40 0.96 17.39
C PHE A 66 2.63 -0.53 17.65
N GLY A 67 3.49 -0.91 18.61
CA GLY A 67 3.82 -2.30 18.90
C GLY A 67 4.63 -3.01 17.81
N LEU A 68 5.29 -2.25 16.91
CA LEU A 68 6.05 -2.76 15.77
C LEU A 68 7.51 -3.10 16.12
N ASP A 69 7.86 -3.07 17.39
CA ASP A 69 9.20 -3.31 17.92
C ASP A 69 9.46 -4.74 18.40
N SER A 70 8.44 -5.56 18.39
CA SER A 70 8.46 -6.94 18.90
C SER A 70 8.30 -7.95 17.76
N ILE A 71 8.58 -9.22 18.06
CA ILE A 71 8.34 -10.32 17.11
C ILE A 71 6.84 -10.58 17.06
N ALA A 72 6.28 -10.47 15.87
CA ALA A 72 4.87 -10.77 15.67
C ALA A 72 4.64 -12.29 15.61
N PRO A 73 3.54 -12.81 16.17
CA PRO A 73 3.18 -14.21 16.01
C PRO A 73 2.84 -14.51 14.54
N PRO A 74 2.95 -15.77 14.12
CA PRO A 74 2.54 -16.16 12.78
C PRO A 74 1.03 -15.90 12.56
N PRO A 75 0.60 -15.59 11.33
CA PRO A 75 -0.81 -15.40 11.05
C PRO A 75 -1.58 -16.70 11.29
N PRO A 76 -2.88 -16.62 11.67
CA PRO A 76 -3.71 -17.80 11.93
C PRO A 76 -4.11 -18.56 10.65
N VAL A 77 -3.77 -18.03 9.48
CA VAL A 77 -4.01 -18.65 8.17
C VAL A 77 -2.71 -18.92 7.44
N SER A 78 -2.71 -19.95 6.60
CA SER A 78 -1.57 -20.36 5.80
C SER A 78 -1.98 -20.61 4.34
N VAL A 79 -1.03 -21.02 3.51
CA VAL A 79 -1.32 -21.44 2.12
C VAL A 79 -2.22 -22.68 2.05
N LEU A 80 -2.29 -23.45 3.12
CA LEU A 80 -3.13 -24.65 3.23
C LEU A 80 -4.54 -24.36 3.77
N SER A 81 -4.78 -23.16 4.29
CA SER A 81 -6.11 -22.74 4.75
C SER A 81 -7.07 -22.61 3.58
N SER A 82 -8.36 -22.79 3.83
CA SER A 82 -9.39 -22.61 2.80
C SER A 82 -9.36 -21.19 2.23
N VAL A 83 -9.90 -21.02 1.03
CA VAL A 83 -10.03 -19.68 0.42
C VAL A 83 -10.92 -18.80 1.29
N GLU A 84 -11.99 -19.37 1.85
CA GLU A 84 -12.92 -18.66 2.71
C GLU A 84 -12.24 -18.15 3.99
N ASP A 85 -11.50 -18.99 4.70
CA ASP A 85 -10.76 -18.58 5.90
C ASP A 85 -9.78 -17.46 5.61
N ARG A 86 -9.08 -17.54 4.46
CA ARG A 86 -8.16 -16.49 4.03
C ARG A 86 -8.87 -15.19 3.70
N LEU A 87 -10.02 -15.22 3.03
CA LEU A 87 -10.83 -14.03 2.74
C LEU A 87 -11.41 -13.42 4.00
N GLN A 88 -11.88 -14.23 4.95
CA GLN A 88 -12.35 -13.75 6.25
C GLN A 88 -11.21 -13.07 7.03
N PHE A 89 -10.03 -13.67 7.02
CA PHE A 89 -8.86 -13.08 7.64
C PHE A 89 -8.48 -11.73 7.00
N ILE A 90 -8.48 -11.65 5.68
CA ILE A 90 -8.24 -10.41 4.92
C ILE A 90 -9.26 -9.34 5.31
N ALA A 91 -10.55 -9.67 5.35
CA ALA A 91 -11.61 -8.73 5.71
C ALA A 91 -11.49 -8.20 7.15
N ALA A 92 -11.03 -9.04 8.08
CA ALA A 92 -10.77 -8.64 9.45
C ALA A 92 -9.49 -7.80 9.59
N ALA A 93 -8.50 -8.06 8.74
CA ALA A 93 -7.20 -7.42 8.73
C ALA A 93 -7.23 -5.99 8.21
N GLU A 94 -7.93 -5.74 7.12
CA GLU A 94 -7.89 -4.47 6.41
C GLU A 94 -8.25 -3.25 7.26
N PRO A 95 -9.35 -3.25 8.06
CA PRO A 95 -9.68 -2.11 8.91
C PRO A 95 -8.56 -1.72 9.88
N LEU A 96 -7.79 -2.70 10.36
CA LEU A 96 -6.70 -2.47 11.31
C LEU A 96 -5.50 -1.80 10.62
N TYR A 97 -5.14 -2.23 9.40
CA TYR A 97 -4.11 -1.56 8.60
C TYR A 97 -4.51 -0.14 8.24
N ARG A 98 -5.74 0.07 7.79
CA ARG A 98 -6.26 1.39 7.45
C ARG A 98 -6.27 2.31 8.68
N GLY A 99 -6.68 1.78 9.83
CA GLY A 99 -6.64 2.50 11.12
C GLY A 99 -5.22 2.89 11.52
N LEU A 100 -4.25 1.98 11.37
CA LEU A 100 -2.84 2.25 11.63
C LEU A 100 -2.31 3.39 10.74
N PHE A 101 -2.50 3.30 9.43
CA PHE A 101 -2.05 4.33 8.51
C PHE A 101 -2.75 5.67 8.77
N ALA A 102 -4.06 5.65 9.06
CA ALA A 102 -4.78 6.85 9.43
C ALA A 102 -4.17 7.51 10.68
N SER A 103 -3.85 6.72 11.71
CA SER A 103 -3.23 7.22 12.95
C SER A 103 -1.85 7.83 12.73
N ILE A 104 -1.02 7.19 11.88
CA ILE A 104 0.33 7.68 11.57
C ILE A 104 0.26 8.99 10.78
N TYR A 105 -0.62 9.08 9.80
CA TYR A 105 -0.64 10.19 8.84
C TYR A 105 -1.59 11.34 9.22
N GLN A 106 -2.45 11.18 10.24
CA GLN A 106 -3.41 12.22 10.65
C GLN A 106 -2.77 13.55 11.09
N SER A 107 -1.55 13.50 11.60
CA SER A 107 -0.82 14.67 12.10
C SER A 107 0.14 15.26 11.07
N ILE A 108 0.23 14.69 9.87
CA ILE A 108 1.15 15.14 8.83
C ILE A 108 0.38 15.99 7.82
N ASP A 109 0.78 17.25 7.70
CA ASP A 109 0.14 18.17 6.76
C ASP A 109 0.38 17.76 5.30
N LEU A 110 -0.67 17.87 4.51
CA LEU A 110 -0.57 17.71 3.06
C LEU A 110 0.00 18.96 2.41
N PRO A 111 0.81 18.83 1.34
CA PRO A 111 1.32 19.98 0.61
C PRO A 111 0.20 20.86 0.05
N ASN A 112 0.30 22.18 0.25
CA ASN A 112 -0.69 23.16 -0.19
C ASN A 112 -0.53 23.61 -1.65
N ASN A 113 0.57 23.23 -2.30
CA ASN A 113 0.92 23.58 -3.69
C ASN A 113 0.58 22.48 -4.71
N VAL A 114 -0.30 21.55 -4.35
CA VAL A 114 -0.73 20.42 -5.18
C VAL A 114 -2.21 20.55 -5.54
N ILE A 115 -2.57 20.13 -6.74
CA ILE A 115 -3.96 19.93 -7.20
C ILE A 115 -4.20 18.43 -7.31
N ASN A 116 -5.38 18.01 -6.87
CA ASN A 116 -5.82 16.62 -6.95
C ASN A 116 -7.07 16.53 -7.81
N GLU A 117 -7.12 15.54 -8.68
CA GLU A 117 -8.30 15.21 -9.48
C GLU A 117 -8.50 13.69 -9.52
N THR A 118 -9.72 13.26 -9.76
CA THR A 118 -10.06 11.87 -9.99
C THR A 118 -10.56 11.71 -11.41
N ARG A 119 -10.04 10.70 -12.12
CA ARG A 119 -10.52 10.27 -13.43
C ARG A 119 -11.08 8.86 -13.30
N ILE A 120 -12.15 8.60 -14.02
CA ILE A 120 -12.69 7.25 -14.18
C ILE A 120 -12.45 6.85 -15.62
N ILE A 121 -11.72 5.77 -15.81
CA ILE A 121 -11.47 5.16 -17.11
C ILE A 121 -12.22 3.82 -17.20
N LYS A 122 -12.43 3.32 -18.40
CA LYS A 122 -13.04 2.01 -18.62
C LYS A 122 -12.07 1.13 -19.37
N ASP A 123 -12.01 -0.14 -18.96
CA ASP A 123 -11.34 -1.17 -19.73
C ASP A 123 -12.22 -1.65 -20.90
N GLU A 124 -11.72 -2.58 -21.70
CA GLU A 124 -12.42 -3.14 -22.87
C GLU A 124 -13.71 -3.88 -22.49
N ASP A 125 -13.79 -4.41 -21.28
CA ASP A 125 -14.96 -5.09 -20.72
C ASP A 125 -15.95 -4.14 -20.06
N GLY A 126 -15.65 -2.83 -20.02
CA GLY A 126 -16.49 -1.80 -19.42
C GLY A 126 -16.31 -1.62 -17.93
N ASN A 127 -15.34 -2.29 -17.28
CA ASN A 127 -15.03 -2.10 -15.87
C ASN A 127 -14.46 -0.71 -15.62
N GLU A 128 -14.93 -0.06 -14.57
CA GLU A 128 -14.46 1.27 -14.17
C GLU A 128 -13.20 1.17 -13.31
N ILE A 129 -12.17 1.91 -13.70
CA ILE A 129 -10.91 2.03 -12.97
C ILE A 129 -10.74 3.48 -12.57
N LYS A 130 -10.60 3.75 -11.26
CA LYS A 130 -10.36 5.10 -10.75
C LYS A 130 -8.87 5.41 -10.78
N LEU A 131 -8.55 6.60 -11.25
CA LEU A 131 -7.20 7.17 -11.23
C LEU A 131 -7.20 8.43 -10.38
N TYR A 132 -6.35 8.47 -9.36
CA TYR A 132 -6.16 9.64 -8.50
C TYR A 132 -4.91 10.38 -8.94
N ILE A 133 -5.08 11.56 -9.54
CA ILE A 133 -3.99 12.34 -10.12
C ILE A 133 -3.64 13.49 -9.19
N SER A 134 -2.39 13.54 -8.75
CA SER A 134 -1.83 14.65 -8.00
C SER A 134 -0.78 15.36 -8.82
N ARG A 135 -0.84 16.69 -8.93
CA ARG A 135 0.10 17.50 -9.72
C ARG A 135 0.36 18.87 -9.08
N PRO A 136 1.49 19.52 -9.39
CA PRO A 136 1.74 20.88 -8.91
C PRO A 136 0.65 21.85 -9.40
N LYS A 137 0.34 22.87 -8.57
CA LYS A 137 -0.59 23.94 -8.97
C LYS A 137 -0.07 24.75 -10.16
N ASN A 138 1.24 25.01 -10.16
CA ASN A 138 1.88 25.83 -11.21
C ASN A 138 2.81 24.90 -12.00
N ILE A 139 2.42 24.59 -13.23
CA ILE A 139 3.20 23.76 -14.15
C ILE A 139 3.77 24.65 -15.26
N SER A 140 5.08 24.55 -15.49
CA SER A 140 5.74 25.12 -16.66
C SER A 140 6.30 23.97 -17.49
N GLY A 141 5.75 23.79 -18.70
CA GLY A 141 6.14 22.70 -19.60
C GLY A 141 5.64 21.32 -19.18
N LYS A 142 6.24 20.27 -19.76
CA LYS A 142 5.90 18.87 -19.46
C LYS A 142 6.72 18.35 -18.29
N LEU A 143 6.07 17.61 -17.40
CA LEU A 143 6.69 17.00 -16.21
C LEU A 143 6.83 15.47 -16.35
N PRO A 144 7.80 14.87 -15.66
CA PRO A 144 7.81 13.43 -15.48
C PRO A 144 6.60 12.98 -14.68
N SER A 145 6.09 11.77 -14.96
CA SER A 145 5.00 11.19 -14.20
C SER A 145 5.37 9.87 -13.54
N VAL A 146 4.67 9.55 -12.47
CA VAL A 146 4.74 8.26 -11.77
C VAL A 146 3.34 7.64 -11.77
N LEU A 147 3.20 6.46 -12.38
CA LEU A 147 2.07 5.58 -12.09
C LEU A 147 2.40 4.83 -10.80
N HIS A 148 1.67 5.11 -9.75
CA HIS A 148 1.83 4.49 -8.44
C HIS A 148 0.82 3.38 -8.23
N ILE A 149 1.32 2.19 -7.91
CA ILE A 149 0.55 0.99 -7.60
C ILE A 149 0.74 0.69 -6.12
N HIS A 150 -0.33 0.82 -5.34
CA HIS A 150 -0.28 0.70 -3.88
C HIS A 150 0.01 -0.73 -3.39
N GLY A 151 0.52 -0.85 -2.17
CA GLY A 151 0.74 -2.12 -1.49
C GLY A 151 -0.56 -2.78 -1.01
N GLY A 152 -0.45 -3.71 -0.07
CA GLY A 152 -1.59 -4.43 0.47
C GLY A 152 -1.69 -5.87 -0.02
N GLY A 153 -0.60 -6.43 -0.57
CA GLY A 153 -0.54 -7.83 -1.02
C GLY A 153 -1.52 -8.14 -2.16
N MET A 154 -1.98 -7.14 -2.89
CA MET A 154 -3.05 -7.26 -3.90
C MET A 154 -4.39 -7.73 -3.29
N ALA A 155 -4.53 -7.62 -1.98
CA ALA A 155 -5.64 -8.18 -1.22
C ALA A 155 -6.44 -7.14 -0.43
N ILE A 156 -5.79 -6.08 0.03
CA ILE A 156 -6.34 -5.04 0.91
C ILE A 156 -5.85 -3.66 0.51
N LEU A 157 -6.40 -2.64 1.15
CA LEU A 157 -6.09 -1.22 0.98
C LEU A 157 -6.62 -0.64 -0.33
N THR A 158 -6.60 0.67 -0.40
CA THR A 158 -7.05 1.45 -1.56
C THR A 158 -5.99 2.49 -1.93
N ALA A 159 -5.94 2.87 -3.19
CA ALA A 159 -5.06 3.95 -3.63
C ALA A 159 -5.39 5.29 -2.94
N ASN A 160 -6.54 5.40 -2.29
CA ASN A 160 -6.98 6.61 -1.59
C ASN A 160 -6.82 6.54 -0.06
N ASP A 161 -6.09 5.55 0.47
CA ASP A 161 -5.76 5.53 1.89
C ASP A 161 -4.72 6.62 2.24
N PRO A 162 -4.72 7.15 3.47
CA PRO A 162 -3.95 8.34 3.87
C PRO A 162 -2.46 8.30 3.53
N ASN A 163 -1.80 7.15 3.74
CA ASN A 163 -0.38 6.96 3.41
C ASN A 163 -0.11 7.15 1.90
N TYR A 164 -0.98 6.64 1.03
CA TYR A 164 -0.83 6.76 -0.42
C TYR A 164 -1.19 8.16 -0.93
N ILE A 165 -2.16 8.84 -0.31
CA ILE A 165 -2.45 10.25 -0.56
C ILE A 165 -1.22 11.08 -0.24
N HIS A 166 -0.63 10.91 0.95
CA HIS A 166 0.57 11.62 1.37
C HIS A 166 1.74 11.38 0.42
N TRP A 167 1.98 10.14 0.05
CA TRP A 167 3.04 9.76 -0.86
C TRP A 167 2.87 10.45 -2.23
N ARG A 168 1.69 10.37 -2.83
CA ARG A 168 1.39 11.01 -4.12
C ARG A 168 1.59 12.52 -4.07
N GLN A 169 1.01 13.17 -3.06
CA GLN A 169 1.07 14.63 -2.97
C GLN A 169 2.47 15.13 -2.63
N SER A 170 3.23 14.40 -1.82
CA SER A 170 4.62 14.75 -1.51
C SER A 170 5.50 14.72 -2.75
N LEU A 171 5.33 13.74 -3.64
CA LEU A 171 6.03 13.69 -4.91
C LEU A 171 5.52 14.74 -5.89
N ALA A 172 4.21 14.98 -5.94
CA ALA A 172 3.64 16.03 -6.79
C ALA A 172 4.18 17.42 -6.40
N ALA A 173 4.35 17.69 -5.11
CA ALA A 173 4.96 18.92 -4.62
C ALA A 173 6.44 19.10 -5.06
N LYS A 174 7.08 18.06 -5.58
CA LYS A 174 8.44 18.04 -6.14
C LYS A 174 8.46 18.06 -7.68
N ASN A 175 7.43 18.63 -8.30
CA ASN A 175 7.30 18.76 -9.76
C ASN A 175 7.18 17.42 -10.50
N LEU A 176 6.38 16.52 -9.95
CA LEU A 176 5.97 15.28 -10.62
C LEU A 176 4.45 15.27 -10.83
N ILE A 177 3.99 14.58 -11.86
CA ILE A 177 2.58 14.20 -11.99
C ILE A 177 2.47 12.76 -11.47
N VAL A 178 1.67 12.55 -10.42
CA VAL A 178 1.58 11.23 -9.78
C VAL A 178 0.15 10.70 -9.92
N VAL A 179 0.04 9.55 -10.54
CA VAL A 179 -1.25 8.88 -10.79
C VAL A 179 -1.30 7.62 -9.95
N GLY A 180 -2.18 7.58 -8.95
CA GLY A 180 -2.51 6.37 -8.20
C GLY A 180 -3.63 5.61 -8.88
N VAL A 181 -3.44 4.33 -9.15
CA VAL A 181 -4.48 3.47 -9.72
C VAL A 181 -5.21 2.71 -8.62
N GLU A 182 -6.54 2.77 -8.65
CA GLU A 182 -7.42 1.94 -7.81
C GLU A 182 -7.66 0.62 -8.53
N PHE A 183 -6.77 -0.33 -8.33
CA PHE A 183 -6.88 -1.64 -8.96
C PHE A 183 -7.72 -2.61 -8.12
N ARG A 184 -8.41 -3.53 -8.76
CA ARG A 184 -9.23 -4.55 -8.11
C ARG A 184 -8.38 -5.53 -7.30
N ASN A 185 -8.65 -5.58 -5.99
CA ASN A 185 -8.01 -6.51 -5.06
C ASN A 185 -8.69 -7.89 -5.07
N ILE A 186 -8.00 -8.91 -4.57
CA ILE A 186 -8.56 -10.26 -4.36
C ILE A 186 -9.45 -10.37 -3.11
N GLY A 187 -9.55 -9.32 -2.32
CA GLY A 187 -10.35 -9.28 -1.09
C GLY A 187 -10.55 -7.84 -0.61
N GLY A 188 -10.90 -7.69 0.68
CA GLY A 188 -11.07 -6.39 1.32
C GLY A 188 -12.23 -5.55 0.77
N VAL A 189 -12.14 -4.23 0.95
CA VAL A 189 -13.22 -3.29 0.57
C VAL A 189 -13.42 -3.17 -0.95
N LEU A 190 -12.42 -3.51 -1.76
CA LEU A 190 -12.52 -3.47 -3.22
C LEU A 190 -13.10 -4.76 -3.83
N GLY A 191 -13.49 -5.70 -2.97
CA GLY A 191 -14.17 -6.92 -3.37
C GLY A 191 -13.22 -8.08 -3.71
N ASN A 192 -13.83 -9.22 -4.07
CA ASN A 192 -13.11 -10.44 -4.42
C ASN A 192 -12.92 -10.51 -5.94
N ASN A 193 -11.79 -10.04 -6.41
CA ASN A 193 -11.45 -10.02 -7.83
C ASN A 193 -10.18 -10.85 -8.07
N PRO A 194 -10.32 -12.11 -8.50
CA PRO A 194 -9.18 -12.99 -8.69
C PRO A 194 -8.22 -12.47 -9.78
N PHE A 195 -6.99 -12.93 -9.71
CA PHE A 195 -6.01 -12.72 -10.79
C PHE A 195 -6.63 -13.12 -12.15
N PRO A 196 -6.45 -12.34 -13.23
CA PRO A 196 -5.53 -11.20 -13.34
C PRO A 196 -6.20 -9.80 -13.23
N ALA A 197 -7.38 -9.65 -12.59
CA ALA A 197 -8.15 -8.42 -12.59
C ALA A 197 -7.32 -7.18 -12.22
N GLY A 198 -6.66 -7.20 -11.06
CA GLY A 198 -5.85 -6.06 -10.61
C GLY A 198 -4.66 -5.75 -11.53
N LEU A 199 -4.03 -6.77 -12.12
CA LEU A 199 -2.96 -6.56 -13.11
C LEU A 199 -3.49 -5.88 -14.36
N ASN A 200 -4.65 -6.31 -14.86
CA ASN A 200 -5.28 -5.70 -16.03
C ASN A 200 -5.63 -4.23 -15.77
N ASP A 201 -6.11 -3.90 -14.57
CA ASP A 201 -6.38 -2.52 -14.19
C ASP A 201 -5.12 -1.64 -14.23
N CYS A 202 -4.00 -2.15 -13.72
CA CYS A 202 -2.72 -1.45 -13.75
C CYS A 202 -2.21 -1.25 -15.19
N ILE A 203 -2.35 -2.26 -16.05
CA ILE A 203 -1.98 -2.18 -17.48
C ILE A 203 -2.85 -1.14 -18.19
N ASN A 204 -4.16 -1.16 -17.96
CA ASN A 204 -5.10 -0.21 -18.58
C ASN A 204 -4.83 1.23 -18.09
N ALA A 205 -4.50 1.41 -16.82
CA ALA A 205 -4.07 2.70 -16.29
C ALA A 205 -2.80 3.21 -16.99
N LEU A 206 -1.79 2.37 -17.16
CA LEU A 206 -0.55 2.73 -17.86
C LEU A 206 -0.81 3.12 -19.32
N LYS A 207 -1.60 2.30 -20.05
CA LYS A 207 -1.99 2.58 -21.43
C LYS A 207 -2.73 3.92 -21.54
N TRP A 208 -3.69 4.17 -20.66
CA TRP A 208 -4.44 5.41 -20.64
C TRP A 208 -3.54 6.64 -20.38
N ILE A 209 -2.64 6.57 -19.40
CA ILE A 209 -1.69 7.66 -19.14
C ILE A 209 -0.82 7.91 -20.37
N HIS A 210 -0.35 6.86 -21.05
CA HIS A 210 0.47 6.99 -22.26
C HIS A 210 -0.31 7.66 -23.40
N GLN A 211 -1.56 7.27 -23.61
CA GLN A 211 -2.42 7.83 -24.67
C GLN A 211 -2.77 9.31 -24.41
N ASN A 212 -2.90 9.71 -23.15
CA ASN A 212 -3.29 11.07 -22.74
C ASN A 212 -2.09 11.91 -22.26
N LYS A 213 -0.84 11.49 -22.52
CA LYS A 213 0.35 12.16 -22.01
C LYS A 213 0.47 13.62 -22.43
N GLU A 214 -0.01 13.98 -23.64
CA GLU A 214 0.02 15.35 -24.14
C GLU A 214 -0.96 16.23 -23.36
N GLU A 215 -2.22 15.79 -23.19
CA GLU A 215 -3.25 16.49 -22.40
C GLU A 215 -2.81 16.67 -20.95
N LEU A 216 -2.23 15.64 -20.37
CA LEU A 216 -1.77 15.65 -18.98
C LEU A 216 -0.47 16.43 -18.77
N GLY A 217 0.22 16.85 -19.83
CA GLY A 217 1.50 17.53 -19.74
C GLY A 217 2.65 16.62 -19.27
N ILE A 218 2.63 15.35 -19.68
CA ILE A 218 3.61 14.33 -19.26
C ILE A 218 4.75 14.22 -20.27
N SER A 219 6.00 14.27 -19.78
CA SER A 219 7.20 14.07 -20.60
C SER A 219 7.63 12.61 -20.66
N LYS A 220 7.60 11.90 -19.54
CA LYS A 220 7.93 10.46 -19.40
C LYS A 220 7.12 9.82 -18.28
N ILE A 221 6.96 8.50 -18.37
CA ILE A 221 6.20 7.72 -17.37
C ILE A 221 7.18 6.77 -16.67
N ILE A 222 7.05 6.71 -15.35
CA ILE A 222 7.73 5.76 -14.47
C ILE A 222 6.63 4.95 -13.79
N VAL A 223 6.76 3.63 -13.75
CA VAL A 223 5.87 2.77 -12.96
C VAL A 223 6.55 2.46 -11.63
N SER A 224 5.86 2.63 -10.52
CA SER A 224 6.39 2.44 -9.18
C SER A 224 5.32 1.84 -8.26
N GLY A 225 5.74 1.05 -7.32
CA GLY A 225 4.87 0.49 -6.29
C GLY A 225 5.68 -0.16 -5.18
N GLU A 226 5.04 -0.39 -4.05
CA GLU A 226 5.65 -1.08 -2.92
C GLU A 226 4.94 -2.40 -2.62
N SER A 227 5.66 -3.38 -2.05
CA SER A 227 5.11 -4.68 -1.64
C SER A 227 4.35 -5.37 -2.80
N GLY A 228 3.07 -5.72 -2.62
CA GLY A 228 2.20 -6.24 -3.68
C GLY A 228 2.13 -5.34 -4.91
N GLY A 229 2.11 -4.01 -4.72
CA GLY A 229 2.19 -3.04 -5.80
C GLY A 229 3.53 -3.05 -6.53
N GLY A 230 4.63 -3.35 -5.83
CA GLY A 230 5.95 -3.56 -6.43
C GLY A 230 5.97 -4.78 -7.36
N ASN A 231 5.31 -5.87 -6.98
CA ASN A 231 5.12 -7.04 -7.84
C ASN A 231 4.32 -6.66 -9.10
N LEU A 232 3.17 -5.98 -8.92
CA LEU A 232 2.34 -5.51 -10.04
C LEU A 232 3.08 -4.51 -10.93
N THR A 233 3.99 -3.69 -10.38
CA THR A 233 4.85 -2.76 -11.15
C THR A 233 5.69 -3.51 -12.19
N ILE A 234 6.37 -4.57 -11.76
CA ILE A 234 7.18 -5.41 -12.65
C ILE A 234 6.29 -6.10 -13.68
N ALA A 235 5.18 -6.69 -13.24
CA ALA A 235 4.26 -7.39 -14.13
C ALA A 235 3.62 -6.45 -15.17
N THR A 236 3.27 -5.22 -14.77
CA THR A 236 2.71 -4.19 -15.67
C THR A 236 3.73 -3.72 -16.69
N ALA A 237 5.00 -3.58 -16.31
CA ALA A 237 6.06 -3.12 -17.21
C ALA A 237 6.48 -4.18 -18.24
N LEU A 238 6.21 -5.47 -17.98
CA LEU A 238 6.52 -6.59 -18.87
C LEU A 238 5.40 -6.93 -19.87
N LYS A 239 4.23 -6.32 -19.74
CA LYS A 239 3.04 -6.48 -20.60
C LYS A 239 2.87 -5.33 -21.58
#